data_38bb87306ab776e9e87e604e1e47946d
#
_entry.id   38bb87306ab776e9e87e604e1e47946d
#
_cell.length_a   1.000
_cell.length_b   1.000
_cell.length_c   1.000
_cell.angle_alpha   90.00
_cell.angle_beta   90.00
_cell.angle_gamma   90.00
#
_symmetry.space_group_name_H-M   'P 1'
#
loop_
_entity.id
_entity.type
_entity.pdbx_description
1 polymer ?
#
loop_
_entity_poly.entity_id
_entity_poly.type
_entity_poly.pdbx_seq_one_letter_code
_entity_poly.pdbx_strand_id
1 'polypeptide(L)'
;MTIFALVTFDLHGASPDKYRAVRSSLARLKLHKYVRAASDNETRKLPANTYVAKYNGPWNVKRASELRDLLRECVRNILVEEDLKATVFVVVAKNWAWGRTFV
;
A
#
# COMPACT_ATOMS: atom_id res chain seq x y z
N MET A 1 -19.19 -2.03 -2.23
CA MET A 1 -18.23 -3.14 -2.18
C MET A 1 -16.90 -2.62 -1.66
N THR A 2 -16.29 -3.34 -0.75
CA THR A 2 -15.01 -2.96 -0.17
C THR A 2 -13.91 -3.85 -0.74
N ILE A 3 -12.82 -3.23 -1.17
CA ILE A 3 -11.65 -3.94 -1.67
C ILE A 3 -10.45 -3.50 -0.85
N PHE A 4 -9.66 -4.45 -0.40
CA PHE A 4 -8.43 -4.23 0.34
C PHE A 4 -7.24 -4.43 -0.57
N ALA A 5 -6.22 -3.59 -0.39
CA ALA A 5 -4.98 -3.70 -1.13
C ALA A 5 -3.80 -3.65 -0.16
N LEU A 6 -2.78 -4.44 -0.46
CA LEU A 6 -1.51 -4.41 0.23
C LEU A 6 -0.42 -4.22 -0.81
N VAL A 7 0.46 -3.27 -0.55
CA VAL A 7 1.63 -3.02 -1.39
C VAL A 7 2.86 -3.12 -0.50
N THR A 8 3.82 -3.90 -0.93
CA THR A 8 5.13 -3.97 -0.27
C THR A 8 6.23 -3.88 -1.33
N PHE A 9 7.35 -3.30 -0.97
CA PHE A 9 8.46 -3.16 -1.91
C PHE A 9 9.79 -3.12 -1.17
N ASP A 10 10.81 -3.56 -1.90
CA ASP A 10 12.21 -3.48 -1.49
C ASP A 10 12.82 -2.20 -2.05
N LEU A 11 13.27 -1.30 -1.17
CA LEU A 11 14.04 -0.12 -1.58
C LEU A 11 15.49 -0.28 -1.15
N HIS A 12 16.39 0.03 -2.06
CA HIS A 12 17.82 0.01 -1.79
C HIS A 12 18.40 1.41 -1.90
N GLY A 13 19.04 1.87 -0.82
CA GLY A 13 19.79 3.10 -0.82
C GLY A 13 18.97 4.38 -0.90
N ALA A 14 17.70 4.35 -0.54
CA ALA A 14 16.87 5.55 -0.55
C ALA A 14 17.21 6.45 0.65
N SER A 15 17.35 7.75 0.41
CA SER A 15 17.52 8.74 1.46
C SER A 15 16.22 8.95 2.24
N PRO A 16 16.29 9.50 3.48
CA PRO A 16 15.07 9.81 4.23
C PRO A 16 14.10 10.74 3.48
N ASP A 17 14.62 11.67 2.69
CA ASP A 17 13.79 12.59 1.90
C ASP A 17 13.03 11.85 0.79
N LYS A 18 13.66 10.89 0.13
CA LYS A 18 13.01 10.05 -0.89
C LYS A 18 11.92 9.16 -0.26
N TYR A 19 12.18 8.58 0.90
CA TYR A 19 11.17 7.82 1.64
C TYR A 19 9.95 8.67 1.97
N ARG A 20 10.16 9.92 2.41
CA ARG A 20 9.04 10.83 2.71
C ARG A 20 8.25 11.17 1.47
N ALA A 21 8.92 11.42 0.34
CA ALA A 21 8.26 11.72 -0.93
C ALA A 21 7.41 10.54 -1.40
N VAL A 22 7.94 9.33 -1.33
CA VAL A 22 7.22 8.11 -1.68
C VAL A 22 6.00 7.93 -0.77
N ARG A 23 6.17 8.08 0.53
CA ARG A 23 5.08 7.96 1.51
C ARG A 23 3.96 8.96 1.23
N SER A 24 4.31 10.21 0.94
CA SER A 24 3.33 11.25 0.62
C SER A 24 2.55 10.92 -0.65
N SER A 25 3.22 10.42 -1.67
CA SER A 25 2.57 10.02 -2.93
C SER A 25 1.66 8.81 -2.75
N LEU A 26 2.10 7.82 -1.95
CA LEU A 26 1.28 6.64 -1.64
C LEU A 26 0.05 7.04 -0.83
N ALA A 27 0.16 8.00 0.08
CA ALA A 27 -0.98 8.50 0.84
C ALA A 27 -2.08 9.10 -0.04
N ARG A 28 -1.70 9.70 -1.17
CA ARG A 28 -2.67 10.20 -2.17
C ARG A 28 -3.47 9.06 -2.81
N LEU A 29 -2.90 7.86 -2.85
CA LEU A 29 -3.58 6.65 -3.29
C LEU A 29 -4.31 5.94 -2.14
N LYS A 30 -4.36 6.56 -0.96
CA LYS A 30 -4.94 6.00 0.27
C LYS A 30 -4.17 4.79 0.82
N LEU A 31 -2.92 4.65 0.43
CA LEU A 31 -2.01 3.61 0.94
C LEU A 31 -1.26 4.16 2.15
N HIS A 32 -1.42 3.50 3.29
CA HIS A 32 -0.89 3.96 4.58
C HIS A 32 -0.09 2.87 5.27
N LYS A 33 0.87 3.28 6.08
CA LYS A 33 1.72 2.37 6.89
C LYS A 33 1.04 1.88 8.16
N TYR A 34 -0.16 2.35 8.44
CA TYR A 34 -0.88 2.03 9.67
C TYR A 34 -2.19 1.37 9.33
N VAL A 35 -2.55 0.39 10.15
CA VAL A 35 -3.83 -0.31 10.04
C VAL A 35 -4.53 -0.20 11.40
N ARG A 36 -5.85 -0.01 11.37
CA ARG A 36 -6.66 0.07 12.58
C ARG A 36 -7.18 -1.31 12.94
N ALA A 37 -6.92 -1.73 14.18
CA ALA A 37 -7.44 -2.98 14.70
C ALA A 37 -8.93 -2.84 15.02
N ALA A 38 -9.75 -3.77 14.53
CA ALA A 38 -11.20 -3.74 14.75
C ALA A 38 -11.56 -4.03 16.20
N SER A 39 -10.74 -4.83 16.91
CA SER A 39 -11.01 -5.26 18.28
C SER A 39 -10.87 -4.16 19.31
N ASP A 40 -9.91 -3.25 19.17
CA ASP A 40 -9.61 -2.20 20.15
C ASP A 40 -9.56 -0.80 19.54
N ASN A 41 -9.79 -0.69 18.23
CA ASN A 41 -9.79 0.57 17.50
C ASN A 41 -8.45 1.31 17.57
N GLU A 42 -7.37 0.64 17.95
CA GLU A 42 -6.03 1.21 17.95
C GLU A 42 -5.35 1.08 16.59
N THR A 43 -4.51 2.05 16.29
CA THR A 43 -3.70 2.06 15.06
C THR A 43 -2.43 1.25 15.27
N ARG A 44 -2.12 0.36 14.35
CA ARG A 44 -0.90 -0.46 14.36
C ARG A 44 -0.02 -0.10 13.18
N LYS A 45 1.26 0.12 13.44
CA LYS A 45 2.24 0.38 12.40
C LYS A 45 2.62 -0.93 11.70
N LEU A 46 2.61 -0.91 10.38
CA LEU A 46 3.00 -2.05 9.56
C LEU A 46 4.54 -2.16 9.44
N PRO A 47 5.04 -3.33 9.04
CA PRO A 47 6.46 -3.46 8.73
C PRO A 47 6.94 -2.44 7.70
N ALA A 48 8.25 -2.17 7.69
CA ALA A 48 8.84 -1.19 6.79
C ALA A 48 8.47 -1.50 5.33
N ASN A 49 8.19 -0.45 4.56
CA ASN A 49 7.83 -0.54 3.14
C ASN A 49 6.59 -1.37 2.84
N THR A 50 5.71 -1.54 3.83
CA THR A 50 4.41 -2.19 3.68
C THR A 50 3.31 -1.17 3.88
N TYR A 51 2.40 -1.09 2.91
CA TYR A 51 1.30 -0.12 2.89
C TYR A 51 0.00 -0.85 2.60
N VAL A 52 -1.07 -0.41 3.21
CA VAL A 52 -2.39 -0.98 3.01
C VAL A 52 -3.40 0.11 2.70
N ALA A 53 -4.41 -0.26 1.94
CA ALA A 53 -5.53 0.60 1.61
C ALA A 53 -6.83 -0.17 1.69
N LYS A 54 -7.90 0.55 2.01
CA LYS A 54 -9.26 0.03 1.98
C LYS A 54 -10.04 0.96 1.06
N TYR A 55 -10.55 0.40 -0.03
CA TYR A 55 -11.32 1.16 -1.01
C TYR A 55 -12.79 0.76 -0.94
N ASN A 56 -13.67 1.74 -0.81
CA ASN A 56 -15.11 1.53 -0.81
C ASN A 56 -15.67 2.03 -2.15
N GLY A 57 -16.47 1.18 -2.81
CA GLY A 57 -16.99 1.51 -4.13
C GLY A 57 -18.29 2.21 -4.12
N PRO A 58 -18.76 2.86 -5.22
CA PRO A 58 -18.66 2.33 -6.59
C PRO A 58 -17.33 2.64 -7.28
N TRP A 59 -16.86 1.68 -8.03
CA TRP A 59 -15.60 1.75 -8.74
C TRP A 59 -15.79 1.62 -10.24
N ASN A 60 -14.94 2.29 -11.00
CA ASN A 60 -14.83 2.03 -12.43
C ASN A 60 -14.08 0.74 -12.73
N VAL A 61 -13.49 0.10 -11.72
CA VAL A 61 -12.82 -1.19 -11.88
C VAL A 61 -13.80 -2.31 -11.52
N LYS A 62 -14.00 -3.24 -12.44
CA LYS A 62 -14.94 -4.34 -12.27
C LYS A 62 -14.33 -5.57 -11.61
N ARG A 63 -13.01 -5.66 -11.57
CA ARG A 63 -12.28 -6.83 -11.10
C ARG A 63 -11.14 -6.43 -10.18
N ALA A 64 -10.84 -7.29 -9.21
CA ALA A 64 -9.68 -7.12 -8.34
C ALA A 64 -8.38 -7.05 -9.16
N SER A 65 -8.26 -7.81 -10.24
CA SER A 65 -7.09 -7.80 -11.12
C SER A 65 -6.87 -6.45 -11.78
N GLU A 66 -7.92 -5.73 -12.13
CA GLU A 66 -7.81 -4.39 -12.71
C GLU A 66 -7.25 -3.40 -11.69
N LEU A 67 -7.74 -3.46 -10.45
CA LEU A 67 -7.24 -2.61 -9.37
C LEU A 67 -5.77 -2.95 -9.05
N ARG A 68 -5.43 -4.24 -9.02
CA ARG A 68 -4.05 -4.70 -8.83
C ARG A 68 -3.12 -4.08 -9.88
N ASP A 69 -3.50 -4.15 -11.14
CA ASP A 69 -2.68 -3.64 -12.24
C ASP A 69 -2.57 -2.12 -12.19
N LEU A 70 -3.66 -1.43 -11.85
CA LEU A 70 -3.66 0.01 -11.69
C LEU A 70 -2.74 0.46 -10.55
N LEU A 71 -2.84 -0.19 -9.39
CA LEU A 71 -1.98 0.12 -8.24
C LEU A 71 -0.51 -0.17 -8.55
N ARG A 72 -0.24 -1.30 -9.20
CA ARG A 72 1.12 -1.65 -9.60
C ARG A 72 1.74 -0.58 -10.48
N GLU A 73 1.01 -0.09 -11.46
CA GLU A 73 1.48 0.96 -12.36
C GLU A 73 1.65 2.30 -11.62
N CYS A 74 0.71 2.68 -10.77
CA CYS A 74 0.81 3.91 -9.99
C CYS A 74 2.01 3.89 -9.05
N VAL A 75 2.23 2.79 -8.34
CA VAL A 75 3.39 2.64 -7.43
C VAL A 75 4.69 2.67 -8.21
N ARG A 76 4.74 1.96 -9.35
CA ARG A 76 5.90 1.99 -10.24
C ARG A 76 6.25 3.43 -10.64
N ASN A 77 5.28 4.21 -11.07
CA ASN A 77 5.49 5.59 -11.49
C ASN A 77 5.99 6.47 -10.34
N ILE A 78 5.47 6.28 -9.13
CA ILE A 78 5.95 7.00 -7.94
C ILE A 78 7.44 6.72 -7.71
N LEU A 79 7.85 5.46 -7.78
CA LEU A 79 9.24 5.08 -7.55
C LEU A 79 10.16 5.58 -8.67
N VAL A 80 9.70 5.52 -9.91
CA VAL A 80 10.47 6.02 -11.07
C VAL A 80 10.68 7.52 -10.97
N GLU A 81 9.67 8.28 -10.56
CA GLU A 81 9.78 9.74 -10.37
C GLU A 81 10.85 10.10 -9.34
N GLU A 82 11.03 9.28 -8.31
CA GLU A 82 12.04 9.48 -7.28
C GLU A 82 13.39 8.83 -7.64
N ASP A 83 13.54 8.34 -8.87
CA ASP A 83 14.74 7.65 -9.34
C ASP A 83 15.14 6.48 -8.44
N LEU A 84 14.14 5.69 -8.03
CA LEU A 84 14.32 4.54 -7.17
C LEU A 84 14.09 3.25 -7.94
N LYS A 85 14.87 2.23 -7.61
CA LYS A 85 14.68 0.88 -8.09
C LYS A 85 14.18 0.00 -6.96
N ALA A 86 13.16 -0.80 -7.25
CA ALA A 86 12.55 -1.66 -6.25
C ALA A 86 11.83 -2.83 -6.91
N THR A 87 11.70 -3.92 -6.16
CA THR A 87 10.73 -4.96 -6.48
C THR A 87 9.44 -4.62 -5.75
N VAL A 88 8.34 -4.57 -6.48
CA VAL A 88 7.03 -4.20 -5.94
C VAL A 88 6.12 -5.42 -5.96
N PHE A 89 5.45 -5.66 -4.84
CA PHE A 89 4.47 -6.74 -4.70
C PHE A 89 3.13 -6.14 -4.29
N VAL A 90 2.06 -6.47 -5.03
CA VAL A 90 0.73 -5.94 -4.79
C VAL A 90 -0.25 -7.10 -4.64
N VAL A 91 -1.04 -7.07 -3.57
CA VAL A 91 -2.13 -8.01 -3.32
C VAL A 91 -3.42 -7.23 -3.17
N VAL A 92 -4.47 -7.71 -3.83
CA VAL A 92 -5.80 -7.12 -3.76
C VAL A 92 -6.79 -8.23 -3.41
N ALA A 93 -7.68 -7.98 -2.46
CA ALA A 93 -8.66 -8.94 -2.02
C ALA A 93 -9.97 -8.26 -1.62
N LYS A 94 -11.08 -8.97 -1.81
CA LYS A 94 -12.40 -8.49 -1.37
C LYS A 94 -12.57 -8.63 0.15
N ASN A 95 -11.97 -9.66 0.72
CA ASN A 95 -11.96 -9.90 2.16
C ASN A 95 -10.55 -10.18 2.60
N TRP A 96 -10.16 -9.71 3.79
CA TRP A 96 -8.86 -10.02 4.36
C TRP A 96 -8.95 -10.23 5.86
N ALA A 97 -8.00 -11.01 6.35
CA ALA A 97 -7.67 -11.07 7.77
C ALA A 97 -6.19 -10.71 7.91
N TRP A 98 -5.83 -10.07 9.00
CA TRP A 98 -4.44 -9.69 9.22
C TRP A 98 -4.06 -9.84 10.68
N GLY A 99 -2.79 -10.02 10.92
CA GLY A 99 -2.22 -10.05 12.25
C GLY A 99 -0.87 -9.37 12.26
N ARG A 100 -0.48 -8.88 13.42
CA ARG A 100 0.81 -8.24 13.65
C ARG A 100 1.40 -8.75 14.94
N THR A 101 2.67 -9.13 14.90
CA THR A 101 3.42 -9.54 16.09
C THR A 101 4.73 -8.80 16.14
N PHE A 102 5.08 -8.31 17.31
CA PHE A 102 6.40 -7.76 17.59
C PHE A 102 7.21 -8.82 18.36
N VAL A 103 8.41 -9.06 17.88
CA VAL A 103 9.30 -10.06 18.47
C VAL A 103 10.56 -9.41 19.02
#